data_2df2f9158a24a372f4711199c9d60e9d
#
_entry.id   2df2f9158a24a372f4711199c9d60e9d
#
_cell.length_a   1.000
_cell.length_b   1.000
_cell.length_c   1.000
_cell.angle_alpha   90.00
_cell.angle_beta   90.00
_cell.angle_gamma   90.00
#
_symmetry.space_group_name_H-M   'P 1'
#
loop_
_entity.id
_entity.type
_entity.pdbx_description
1 polymer ?
#
loop_
_entity_poly.entity_id
_entity_poly.type
_entity_poly.pdbx_seq_one_letter_code
_entity_poly.pdbx_strand_id
1 'polypeptide(L)'
;MSALRLGMILPSSNTVVEPISTAMVSGLPDVSVHFSRFALTAVQVENPAAAYYDSGALKGAAKLLADARCHVITWNGSAGGLVGFDRDRQLCSEIEAATSTLATTASLSLLEQLKLARVRRFAMVTLNTPGMNQTITENFSKEEIGRAHV
;
A
#
# COMPACT_ATOMS: atom_id res chain seq x y z
N MET A 1 -14.46 -21.19 11.83
CA MET A 1 -14.41 -20.06 10.87
C MET A 1 -13.12 -20.18 10.07
N SER A 2 -13.09 -19.92 8.77
CA SER A 2 -11.83 -19.97 8.04
C SER A 2 -10.97 -18.79 8.46
N ALA A 3 -9.68 -19.04 8.76
CA ALA A 3 -8.74 -18.00 9.14
C ALA A 3 -8.62 -16.94 8.03
N LEU A 4 -8.64 -15.66 8.39
CA LEU A 4 -8.42 -14.55 7.47
C LEU A 4 -6.94 -14.52 7.06
N ARG A 5 -6.67 -14.61 5.77
CA ARG A 5 -5.31 -14.52 5.21
C ARG A 5 -5.11 -13.17 4.54
N LEU A 6 -4.17 -12.39 5.05
CA LEU A 6 -3.78 -11.09 4.52
C LEU A 6 -2.51 -11.25 3.69
N GLY A 7 -2.58 -10.96 2.41
CA GLY A 7 -1.42 -10.98 1.51
C GLY A 7 -0.77 -9.61 1.43
N MET A 8 0.54 -9.54 1.59
CA MET A 8 1.31 -8.29 1.51
C MET A 8 2.41 -8.40 0.45
N ILE A 9 2.38 -7.50 -0.50
CA ILE A 9 3.45 -7.33 -1.49
C ILE A 9 4.42 -6.28 -0.96
N LEU A 10 5.71 -6.58 -0.98
CA LEU A 10 6.75 -5.64 -0.54
C LEU A 10 7.96 -5.62 -1.47
N PRO A 11 8.70 -4.51 -1.46
CA PRO A 11 10.00 -4.45 -2.12
C PRO A 11 10.99 -5.47 -1.53
N SER A 12 11.85 -6.03 -2.37
CA SER A 12 12.86 -7.02 -1.96
C SER A 12 13.80 -6.53 -0.85
N SER A 13 14.05 -5.22 -0.79
CA SER A 13 14.91 -4.59 0.22
C SER A 13 14.22 -4.27 1.55
N ASN A 14 12.88 -4.39 1.63
CA ASN A 14 12.16 -4.08 2.87
C ASN A 14 12.30 -5.22 3.89
N THR A 15 12.90 -4.93 5.03
CA THR A 15 13.10 -5.89 6.13
C THR A 15 12.27 -5.59 7.36
N VAL A 16 11.41 -4.57 7.30
CA VAL A 16 10.67 -4.04 8.46
C VAL A 16 9.22 -4.51 8.47
N VAL A 17 8.57 -4.54 7.30
CA VAL A 17 7.12 -4.83 7.20
C VAL A 17 6.77 -6.23 7.72
N GLU A 18 7.54 -7.25 7.35
CA GLU A 18 7.22 -8.63 7.75
C GLU A 18 7.19 -8.83 9.28
N PRO A 19 8.25 -8.49 10.03
CA PRO A 19 8.24 -8.69 11.48
C PRO A 19 7.20 -7.83 12.17
N ILE A 20 6.99 -6.59 11.73
CA ILE A 20 5.99 -5.69 12.34
C ILE A 20 4.58 -6.20 12.08
N SER A 21 4.23 -6.52 10.83
CA SER A 21 2.88 -6.99 10.49
C SER A 21 2.57 -8.33 11.19
N THR A 22 3.54 -9.22 11.28
CA THR A 22 3.39 -10.47 12.03
C THR A 22 3.13 -10.20 13.53
N ALA A 23 3.88 -9.29 14.13
CA ALA A 23 3.68 -8.89 15.51
C ALA A 23 2.32 -8.26 15.76
N MET A 24 1.84 -7.42 14.83
CA MET A 24 0.52 -6.76 14.95
C MET A 24 -0.64 -7.75 14.99
N VAL A 25 -0.56 -8.88 14.29
CA VAL A 25 -1.63 -9.88 14.27
C VAL A 25 -1.43 -11.02 15.26
N SER A 26 -0.33 -11.05 16.04
CA SER A 26 0.02 -12.17 16.93
C SER A 26 -1.04 -12.49 17.99
N GLY A 27 -1.86 -11.52 18.37
CA GLY A 27 -2.99 -11.69 19.29
C GLY A 27 -4.31 -12.10 18.63
N LEU A 28 -4.33 -12.31 17.31
CA LEU A 28 -5.53 -12.63 16.54
C LEU A 28 -5.43 -14.06 15.98
N PRO A 29 -5.98 -15.08 16.69
CA PRO A 29 -5.78 -16.49 16.34
C PRO A 29 -6.32 -16.86 14.95
N ASP A 30 -7.30 -16.11 14.45
CA ASP A 30 -7.95 -16.36 13.15
C ASP A 30 -7.41 -15.48 12.04
N VAL A 31 -6.26 -14.80 12.21
CA VAL A 31 -5.64 -13.94 11.21
C VAL A 31 -4.20 -14.40 10.94
N SER A 32 -3.84 -14.49 9.67
CA SER A 32 -2.46 -14.74 9.25
C SER A 32 -2.01 -13.77 8.16
N VAL A 33 -0.72 -13.46 8.14
CA VAL A 33 -0.11 -12.58 7.14
C VAL A 33 0.81 -13.41 6.26
N HIS A 34 0.70 -13.21 4.96
CA HIS A 34 1.51 -13.88 3.94
C HIS A 34 2.22 -12.82 3.12
N PHE A 35 3.48 -13.07 2.77
CA PHE A 35 4.32 -12.07 2.12
C PHE A 35 4.80 -12.55 0.75
N SER A 36 4.81 -11.64 -0.20
CA SER A 36 5.44 -11.84 -1.50
C SER A 36 6.29 -10.62 -1.83
N ARG A 37 7.49 -10.86 -2.34
CA ARG A 37 8.45 -9.82 -2.65
C ARG A 37 8.63 -9.68 -4.15
N PHE A 38 8.93 -8.47 -4.61
CA PHE A 38 9.41 -8.24 -5.96
C PHE A 38 10.75 -7.50 -5.92
N ALA A 39 11.58 -7.72 -6.92
CA ALA A 39 12.88 -7.07 -7.01
C ALA A 39 12.71 -5.58 -7.32
N LEU A 40 13.32 -4.72 -6.51
CA LEU A 40 13.48 -3.31 -6.80
C LEU A 40 14.75 -3.08 -7.60
N THR A 41 14.65 -2.39 -8.73
CA THR A 41 15.80 -1.89 -9.46
C THR A 41 16.37 -0.63 -8.81
N ALA A 42 17.63 -0.29 -9.10
CA ALA A 42 18.25 0.95 -8.59
C ALA A 42 17.44 2.19 -9.00
N VAL A 43 16.93 2.23 -10.22
CA VAL A 43 16.07 3.34 -10.71
C VAL A 43 14.79 3.48 -9.90
N GLN A 44 14.19 2.38 -9.47
CA GLN A 44 12.98 2.39 -8.65
C GLN A 44 13.27 2.82 -7.19
N VAL A 45 14.47 2.58 -6.70
CA VAL A 45 14.91 3.08 -5.38
C VAL A 45 15.09 4.58 -5.39
N GLU A 46 15.71 5.13 -6.44
CA GLU A 46 15.93 6.58 -6.60
C GLU A 46 14.63 7.33 -6.97
N ASN A 47 13.72 6.67 -7.67
CA ASN A 47 12.41 7.22 -8.02
C ASN A 47 11.29 6.26 -7.55
N PRO A 48 10.77 6.43 -6.34
CA PRO A 48 9.72 5.57 -5.79
C PRO A 48 8.46 5.49 -6.68
N ALA A 49 8.15 6.54 -7.46
CA ALA A 49 7.05 6.52 -8.41
C ALA A 49 7.26 5.46 -9.52
N ALA A 50 8.50 5.18 -9.91
CA ALA A 50 8.80 4.19 -10.93
C ALA A 50 8.40 2.76 -10.54
N ALA A 51 8.35 2.44 -9.23
CA ALA A 51 7.89 1.15 -8.75
C ALA A 51 6.41 0.89 -9.11
N TYR A 52 5.61 1.94 -9.19
CA TYR A 52 4.20 1.86 -9.60
C TYR A 52 4.01 1.66 -11.12
N TYR A 53 5.04 1.87 -11.91
CA TYR A 53 4.99 1.64 -13.36
C TYR A 53 5.32 0.20 -13.75
N ASP A 54 5.99 -0.55 -12.87
CA ASP A 54 6.26 -1.98 -13.07
C ASP A 54 5.12 -2.84 -12.52
N SER A 55 3.93 -2.66 -13.09
CA SER A 55 2.76 -3.47 -12.71
C SER A 55 2.95 -4.95 -13.00
N GLY A 56 3.88 -5.32 -13.89
CA GLY A 56 4.21 -6.72 -14.19
C GLY A 56 4.80 -7.45 -12.98
N ALA A 57 5.79 -6.86 -12.34
CA ALA A 57 6.43 -7.42 -11.15
C ALA A 57 5.44 -7.51 -9.96
N LEU A 58 4.64 -6.45 -9.75
CA LEU A 58 3.62 -6.43 -8.71
C LEU A 58 2.53 -7.48 -8.94
N LYS A 59 2.04 -7.65 -10.18
CA LYS A 59 1.08 -8.70 -10.54
C LYS A 59 1.67 -10.11 -10.38
N GLY A 60 2.95 -10.29 -10.69
CA GLY A 60 3.65 -11.54 -10.43
C GLY A 60 3.65 -11.90 -8.95
N ALA A 61 4.02 -10.97 -8.09
CA ALA A 61 3.98 -11.15 -6.64
C ALA A 61 2.55 -11.39 -6.11
N ALA A 62 1.55 -10.70 -6.66
CA ALA A 62 0.16 -10.87 -6.30
C ALA A 62 -0.37 -12.28 -6.61
N LYS A 63 0.01 -12.87 -7.76
CA LYS A 63 -0.39 -14.24 -8.13
C LYS A 63 0.07 -15.27 -7.11
N LEU A 64 1.30 -15.14 -6.59
CA LEU A 64 1.81 -16.03 -5.54
C LEU A 64 0.96 -15.95 -4.25
N LEU A 65 0.46 -14.77 -3.91
CA LEU A 65 -0.44 -14.59 -2.78
C LEU A 65 -1.86 -15.11 -3.06
N ALA A 66 -2.32 -15.04 -4.30
CA ALA A 66 -3.58 -15.65 -4.72
C ALA A 66 -3.50 -17.19 -4.65
N ASP A 67 -2.37 -17.80 -5.02
CA ASP A 67 -2.13 -19.24 -4.87
C ASP A 67 -2.21 -19.67 -3.38
N ALA A 68 -1.75 -18.81 -2.46
CA ALA A 68 -1.91 -18.99 -1.02
C ALA A 68 -3.35 -18.74 -0.53
N ARG A 69 -4.29 -18.43 -1.44
CA ARG A 69 -5.69 -18.12 -1.15
C ARG A 69 -5.85 -17.00 -0.13
N CYS A 70 -5.06 -15.93 -0.26
CA CYS A 70 -5.26 -14.72 0.52
C CYS A 70 -6.64 -14.12 0.21
N HIS A 71 -7.30 -13.57 1.22
CA HIS A 71 -8.63 -12.95 1.08
C HIS A 71 -8.53 -11.52 0.56
N VAL A 72 -7.42 -10.87 0.83
CA VAL A 72 -7.08 -9.54 0.33
C VAL A 72 -5.58 -9.47 0.07
N ILE A 73 -5.19 -8.78 -0.99
CA ILE A 73 -3.79 -8.53 -1.34
C ILE A 73 -3.54 -7.04 -1.22
N THR A 74 -2.53 -6.64 -0.46
CA THR A 74 -2.13 -5.25 -0.31
C THR A 74 -0.75 -4.98 -0.88
N TRP A 75 -0.61 -3.94 -1.68
CA TRP A 75 0.69 -3.34 -1.97
C TRP A 75 1.11 -2.46 -0.78
N ASN A 76 2.15 -2.90 -0.09
CA ASN A 76 2.64 -2.21 1.11
C ASN A 76 3.73 -1.19 0.78
N GLY A 77 3.47 -0.34 -0.23
CA GLY A 77 4.29 0.80 -0.60
C GLY A 77 3.59 2.11 -0.22
N SER A 78 4.36 3.08 0.21
CA SER A 78 3.85 4.37 0.70
C SER A 78 3.85 5.48 -0.36
N ALA A 79 4.26 5.20 -1.59
CA ALA A 79 4.38 6.23 -2.63
C ALA A 79 3.03 6.69 -3.23
N GLY A 80 1.91 6.01 -2.93
CA GLY A 80 0.59 6.35 -3.48
C GLY A 80 0.14 7.77 -3.16
N GLY A 81 0.43 8.26 -1.96
CA GLY A 81 0.18 9.66 -1.61
C GLY A 81 0.95 10.66 -2.49
N LEU A 82 2.13 10.31 -2.97
CA LEU A 82 2.96 11.14 -3.86
C LEU A 82 2.55 10.97 -5.33
N VAL A 83 2.33 9.74 -5.77
CA VAL A 83 1.99 9.42 -7.18
C VAL A 83 0.55 9.82 -7.50
N GLY A 84 -0.34 9.71 -6.54
CA GLY A 84 -1.77 9.98 -6.63
C GLY A 84 -2.61 8.72 -6.48
N PHE A 85 -3.75 8.87 -5.82
CA PHE A 85 -4.64 7.76 -5.45
C PHE A 85 -5.29 7.06 -6.66
N ASP A 86 -5.46 7.74 -7.78
CA ASP A 86 -6.00 7.13 -8.99
C ASP A 86 -5.07 6.04 -9.54
N ARG A 87 -3.76 6.25 -9.43
CA ARG A 87 -2.80 5.22 -9.82
C ARG A 87 -2.85 4.00 -8.90
N ASP A 88 -3.05 4.21 -7.61
CA ASP A 88 -3.28 3.13 -6.65
C ASP A 88 -4.56 2.35 -6.96
N ARG A 89 -5.65 3.04 -7.26
CA ARG A 89 -6.93 2.41 -7.67
C ARG A 89 -6.75 1.59 -8.94
N GLN A 90 -6.04 2.13 -9.93
CA GLN A 90 -5.72 1.40 -11.15
C GLN A 90 -4.90 0.15 -10.86
N LEU A 91 -3.85 0.23 -10.03
CA LEU A 91 -3.03 -0.91 -9.64
C LEU A 91 -3.88 -1.99 -8.95
N CYS A 92 -4.78 -1.60 -8.04
CA CYS A 92 -5.71 -2.54 -7.41
C CYS A 92 -6.57 -3.26 -8.44
N SER A 93 -7.17 -2.54 -9.39
CA SER A 93 -7.97 -3.13 -10.46
C SER A 93 -7.14 -4.10 -11.33
N GLU A 94 -5.88 -3.78 -11.62
CA GLU A 94 -4.98 -4.66 -12.37
C GLU A 94 -4.64 -5.94 -11.59
N ILE A 95 -4.45 -5.86 -10.26
CA ILE A 95 -4.21 -7.01 -9.39
C ILE A 95 -5.48 -7.87 -9.30
N GLU A 96 -6.63 -7.26 -9.07
CA GLU A 96 -7.93 -7.96 -8.99
C GLU A 96 -8.24 -8.71 -10.28
N ALA A 97 -8.03 -8.07 -11.43
CA ALA A 97 -8.21 -8.70 -12.74
C ALA A 97 -7.25 -9.89 -12.95
N ALA A 98 -6.04 -9.83 -12.41
CA ALA A 98 -5.03 -10.88 -12.56
C ALA A 98 -5.18 -12.06 -11.57
N THR A 99 -5.87 -11.85 -10.45
CA THR A 99 -5.89 -12.81 -9.31
C THR A 99 -7.27 -13.18 -8.83
N SER A 100 -8.31 -12.47 -9.24
CA SER A 100 -9.69 -12.58 -8.71
C SER A 100 -9.75 -12.41 -7.18
N THR A 101 -8.79 -11.68 -6.60
CA THR A 101 -8.68 -11.43 -5.15
C THR A 101 -8.76 -9.93 -4.91
N LEU A 102 -9.52 -9.50 -3.91
CA LEU A 102 -9.61 -8.09 -3.52
C LEU A 102 -8.22 -7.48 -3.30
N ALA A 103 -8.02 -6.27 -3.78
CA ALA A 103 -6.74 -5.58 -3.66
C ALA A 103 -6.86 -4.21 -3.02
N THR A 104 -5.82 -3.79 -2.32
CA THR A 104 -5.67 -2.45 -1.76
C THR A 104 -4.20 -2.04 -1.75
N THR A 105 -3.93 -0.80 -1.35
CA THR A 105 -2.58 -0.31 -1.06
C THR A 105 -2.52 0.27 0.34
N ALA A 106 -1.32 0.43 0.90
CA ALA A 106 -1.14 1.10 2.18
C ALA A 106 -1.70 2.54 2.16
N SER A 107 -1.53 3.25 1.04
CA SER A 107 -2.03 4.63 0.89
C SER A 107 -3.56 4.69 0.79
N LEU A 108 -4.19 3.79 0.03
CA LEU A 108 -5.65 3.71 -0.04
C LEU A 108 -6.25 3.29 1.30
N SER A 109 -5.63 2.33 1.99
CA SER A 109 -6.09 1.91 3.31
C SER A 109 -6.02 3.05 4.33
N LEU A 110 -4.94 3.86 4.31
CA LEU A 110 -4.85 5.07 5.13
C LEU A 110 -5.95 6.08 4.78
N LEU A 111 -6.15 6.35 3.49
CA LEU A 111 -7.19 7.26 3.01
C LEU A 111 -8.57 6.84 3.50
N GLU A 112 -8.91 5.56 3.37
CA GLU A 112 -10.19 5.01 3.85
C GLU A 112 -10.34 5.11 5.36
N GLN A 113 -9.28 4.84 6.14
CA GLN A 113 -9.33 5.01 7.60
C GLN A 113 -9.56 6.46 8.00
N LEU A 114 -8.91 7.42 7.33
CA LEU A 114 -9.14 8.85 7.57
C LEU A 114 -10.59 9.25 7.25
N LYS A 115 -11.16 8.74 6.14
CA LYS A 115 -12.56 8.98 5.76
C LYS A 115 -13.53 8.36 6.78
N LEU A 116 -13.31 7.13 7.19
CA LEU A 116 -14.13 6.45 8.21
C LEU A 116 -14.10 7.19 9.57
N ALA A 117 -12.92 7.68 9.94
CA ALA A 117 -12.76 8.49 11.15
C ALA A 117 -13.27 9.93 10.99
N ARG A 118 -13.80 10.30 9.83
CA ARG A 118 -14.27 11.64 9.48
C ARG A 118 -13.20 12.73 9.66
N VAL A 119 -11.94 12.36 9.46
CA VAL A 119 -10.81 13.30 9.49
C VAL A 119 -10.87 14.20 8.26
N ARG A 120 -10.97 15.49 8.47
CA ARG A 120 -10.99 16.50 7.40
C ARG A 120 -9.65 17.20 7.21
N ARG A 121 -8.77 17.15 8.19
CA ARG A 121 -7.44 17.75 8.16
C ARG A 121 -6.48 16.95 9.02
N PHE A 122 -5.25 16.78 8.54
CA PHE A 122 -4.19 16.11 9.30
C PHE A 122 -2.85 16.82 9.12
N ALA A 123 -1.93 16.63 10.06
CA ALA A 123 -0.55 17.05 9.96
C ALA A 123 0.33 15.86 9.59
N MET A 124 1.35 16.10 8.77
CA MET A 124 2.33 15.08 8.39
C MET A 124 3.70 15.42 8.98
N VAL A 125 4.35 14.42 9.54
CA VAL A 125 5.78 14.43 9.86
C VAL A 125 6.45 13.40 8.97
N THR A 126 7.32 13.81 8.08
CA THR A 126 7.94 12.94 7.07
C THR A 126 9.42 13.26 6.91
N LEU A 127 10.16 12.34 6.28
CA LEU A 127 11.52 12.55 5.81
C LEU A 127 11.58 13.08 4.37
N ASN A 128 10.42 13.38 3.77
CA ASN A 128 10.31 13.85 2.39
C ASN A 128 10.83 15.30 2.25
N THR A 129 11.18 15.65 1.02
CA THR A 129 11.47 17.06 0.68
C THR A 129 10.20 17.92 0.77
N PRO A 130 10.33 19.25 0.95
CA PRO A 130 9.18 20.15 0.95
C PRO A 130 8.28 20.01 -0.28
N GLY A 131 8.86 19.86 -1.48
CA GLY A 131 8.12 19.67 -2.73
C GLY A 131 7.30 18.36 -2.74
N MET A 132 7.88 17.26 -2.27
CA MET A 132 7.16 15.99 -2.13
C MET A 132 5.98 16.13 -1.14
N ASN A 133 6.20 16.79 -0.01
CA ASN A 133 5.14 17.03 0.96
C ASN A 133 4.01 17.91 0.40
N GLN A 134 4.34 18.89 -0.43
CA GLN A 134 3.35 19.68 -1.13
C GLN A 134 2.50 18.82 -2.06
N THR A 135 3.13 18.00 -2.91
CA THR A 135 2.42 17.08 -3.83
C THR A 135 1.50 16.11 -3.07
N ILE A 136 1.99 15.54 -1.96
CA ILE A 136 1.17 14.66 -1.11
C ILE A 136 -0.04 15.42 -0.57
N THR A 137 0.15 16.64 -0.06
CA THR A 137 -0.93 17.49 0.46
C THR A 137 -1.97 17.78 -0.62
N GLU A 138 -1.54 18.11 -1.84
CA GLU A 138 -2.41 18.35 -2.98
C GLU A 138 -3.23 17.11 -3.35
N ASN A 139 -2.62 15.92 -3.35
CA ASN A 139 -3.30 14.66 -3.63
C ASN A 139 -4.35 14.32 -2.56
N PHE A 140 -4.04 14.50 -1.27
CA PHE A 140 -5.03 14.34 -0.20
C PHE A 140 -6.15 15.39 -0.28
N SER A 141 -5.84 16.61 -0.70
CA SER A 141 -6.85 17.66 -0.87
C SER A 141 -7.88 17.32 -1.95
N LYS A 142 -7.48 16.62 -3.01
CA LYS A 142 -8.41 16.09 -4.05
C LYS A 142 -9.38 15.05 -3.47
N GLU A 143 -9.00 14.40 -2.37
CA GLU A 143 -9.81 13.43 -1.65
C GLU A 143 -10.57 14.06 -0.46
N GLU A 144 -10.73 15.38 -0.46
CA GLU A 144 -11.40 16.18 0.56
C GLU A 144 -10.75 16.15 1.97
N ILE A 145 -9.46 15.82 2.04
CA ILE A 145 -8.68 15.83 3.26
C ILE A 145 -7.57 16.87 3.17
N GLY A 146 -7.73 17.97 3.88
CA GLY A 146 -6.82 19.11 3.87
C GLY A 146 -5.66 18.97 4.87
N ARG A 147 -4.74 19.93 4.80
CA ARG A 147 -3.64 20.08 5.76
C ARG A 147 -4.12 20.80 7.02
N ALA A 148 -3.76 20.31 8.20
CA ALA A 148 -3.86 21.08 9.43
C ALA A 148 -2.74 22.13 9.47
N HIS A 149 -3.06 23.33 9.87
CA HIS A 149 -2.06 24.35 10.21
C HIS A 149 -1.56 24.04 11.63
N VAL A 150 -0.27 23.83 11.72
CA VAL A 150 0.47 23.67 12.99
C VAL A 150 1.22 24.97 13.25
#